data_bf2e57b7ed0d3010821c6a26e4283e04
#
_entry.id   bf2e57b7ed0d3010821c6a26e4283e04
#
_cell.length_a   1.000
_cell.length_b   1.000
_cell.length_c   1.000
_cell.angle_alpha   90.00
_cell.angle_beta   90.00
_cell.angle_gamma   90.00
#
_symmetry.space_group_name_H-M   'P 1'
#
loop_
_entity.id
_entity.type
_entity.pdbx_description
1 polymer ?
#
loop_
_entity_poly.entity_id
_entity_poly.type
_entity_poly.pdbx_seq_one_letter_code
_entity_poly.pdbx_strand_id
1 'polypeptide(L)'
;MPCEIHVLAGPEKSSKSLVRDIQSALTAQFGVQVDHRIISVAQLSEGLVPRGDFRLAHTGLEIKSAGGRVSASVTLARGCDTYTGHGESANTPFARRRCVSEAALAAVNRAAGETCFELASVDAVTLAGQGIVVAQVYSLRDGQRLLGSAFLNEDPDNAAVHSVLSAVNRRLSVLPPAKFR
;
A
#
# COMPACT_ATOMS: atom_id res chain seq x y z
N MET A 1 5.24 27.43 -21.27
CA MET A 1 4.91 27.98 -19.95
C MET A 1 3.72 27.21 -19.39
N PRO A 2 3.68 26.90 -18.08
CA PRO A 2 2.52 26.25 -17.49
C PRO A 2 1.30 27.19 -17.59
N CYS A 3 0.13 26.63 -17.95
CA CYS A 3 -1.12 27.37 -18.05
C CYS A 3 -1.84 27.47 -16.71
N GLU A 4 -1.63 26.46 -15.84
CA GLU A 4 -2.24 26.34 -14.52
C GLU A 4 -1.40 25.45 -13.62
N ILE A 5 -1.34 25.77 -12.32
CA ILE A 5 -0.60 25.01 -11.30
C ILE A 5 -1.55 24.75 -10.15
N HIS A 6 -1.87 23.48 -9.90
CA HIS A 6 -2.65 23.04 -8.74
C HIS A 6 -1.75 22.49 -7.64
N VAL A 7 -1.93 22.98 -6.43
CA VAL A 7 -1.14 22.61 -5.26
C VAL A 7 -2.04 22.09 -4.15
N LEU A 8 -1.74 20.92 -3.64
CA LEU A 8 -2.35 20.37 -2.43
C LEU A 8 -1.39 20.60 -1.26
N ALA A 9 -1.87 21.23 -0.21
CA ALA A 9 -1.04 21.58 0.94
C ALA A 9 -1.77 21.28 2.26
N GLY A 10 -0.99 21.03 3.31
CA GLY A 10 -1.49 20.96 4.68
C GLY A 10 -1.84 22.34 5.26
N PRO A 11 -2.43 22.37 6.45
CA PRO A 11 -2.85 23.61 7.12
C PRO A 11 -1.69 24.42 7.70
N GLU A 12 -0.47 23.90 7.63
CA GLU A 12 0.72 24.46 8.31
C GLU A 12 1.13 25.85 7.82
N LYS A 13 0.88 26.17 6.55
CA LYS A 13 1.19 27.46 5.93
C LYS A 13 -0.04 28.07 5.27
N SER A 14 -0.19 29.38 5.32
CA SER A 14 -1.27 30.04 4.62
C SER A 14 -1.14 29.92 3.09
N SER A 15 -2.26 29.88 2.37
CA SER A 15 -2.27 29.82 0.90
C SER A 15 -1.44 30.92 0.23
N LYS A 16 -1.44 32.14 0.81
CA LYS A 16 -0.62 33.25 0.33
C LYS A 16 0.88 33.00 0.46
N SER A 17 1.31 32.38 1.58
CA SER A 17 2.71 32.01 1.79
C SER A 17 3.16 30.95 0.81
N LEU A 18 2.33 29.92 0.62
CA LEU A 18 2.59 28.84 -0.33
C LEU A 18 2.74 29.32 -1.77
N VAL A 19 1.86 30.23 -2.21
CA VAL A 19 1.97 30.82 -3.55
C VAL A 19 3.30 31.56 -3.74
N ARG A 20 3.76 32.32 -2.72
CA ARG A 20 5.06 33.02 -2.78
C ARG A 20 6.23 32.04 -2.81
N ASP A 21 6.18 31.00 -1.97
CA ASP A 21 7.22 29.97 -1.91
C ASP A 21 7.35 29.26 -3.28
N ILE A 22 6.22 28.94 -3.92
CA ILE A 22 6.19 28.31 -5.24
C ILE A 22 6.76 29.25 -6.33
N GLN A 23 6.34 30.52 -6.34
CA GLN A 23 6.89 31.50 -7.29
C GLN A 23 8.41 31.63 -7.13
N SER A 24 8.90 31.72 -5.88
CA SER A 24 10.33 31.83 -5.58
C SER A 24 11.08 30.57 -6.02
N ALA A 25 10.55 29.39 -5.76
CA ALA A 25 11.16 28.12 -6.17
C ALA A 25 11.24 27.96 -7.68
N LEU A 26 10.17 28.31 -8.41
CA LEU A 26 10.13 28.23 -9.86
C LEU A 26 11.11 29.24 -10.51
N THR A 27 11.21 30.42 -9.93
CA THR A 27 12.17 31.44 -10.40
C THR A 27 13.60 31.01 -10.12
N ALA A 28 13.89 30.48 -8.92
CA ALA A 28 15.25 30.10 -8.53
C ALA A 28 15.74 28.84 -9.29
N GLN A 29 14.87 27.87 -9.52
CA GLN A 29 15.28 26.58 -10.07
C GLN A 29 15.15 26.49 -11.59
N PHE A 30 14.20 27.21 -12.17
CA PHE A 30 13.90 27.13 -13.61
C PHE A 30 13.99 28.46 -14.34
N GLY A 31 14.23 29.59 -13.63
CA GLY A 31 14.25 30.94 -14.22
C GLY A 31 12.87 31.40 -14.73
N VAL A 32 11.79 30.73 -14.32
CA VAL A 32 10.43 30.99 -14.80
C VAL A 32 9.67 31.89 -13.83
N GLN A 33 9.25 33.05 -14.27
CA GLN A 33 8.31 33.91 -13.53
C GLN A 33 6.87 33.49 -13.85
N VAL A 34 6.13 33.14 -12.79
CA VAL A 34 4.75 32.66 -12.89
C VAL A 34 3.81 33.64 -12.21
N ASP A 35 2.70 33.99 -12.86
CA ASP A 35 1.66 34.85 -12.27
C ASP A 35 0.95 34.02 -11.14
N HIS A 36 0.74 34.68 -9.99
CA HIS A 36 0.02 34.08 -8.88
C HIS A 36 -1.40 33.61 -9.23
N ARG A 37 -2.02 34.19 -10.26
CA ARG A 37 -3.38 33.87 -10.72
C ARG A 37 -3.52 32.48 -11.30
N ILE A 38 -2.44 31.90 -11.81
CA ILE A 38 -2.44 30.53 -12.34
C ILE A 38 -2.09 29.47 -11.28
N ILE A 39 -1.81 29.89 -10.03
CA ILE A 39 -1.51 29.00 -8.92
C ILE A 39 -2.75 28.87 -8.05
N SER A 40 -3.37 27.68 -8.08
CA SER A 40 -4.50 27.32 -7.24
C SER A 40 -4.01 26.43 -6.09
N VAL A 41 -4.27 26.86 -4.84
CA VAL A 41 -3.89 26.12 -3.65
C VAL A 41 -5.15 25.58 -2.96
N ALA A 42 -5.28 24.25 -2.89
CA ALA A 42 -6.28 23.59 -2.07
C ALA A 42 -5.63 23.15 -0.75
N GLN A 43 -6.16 23.64 0.36
CA GLN A 43 -5.72 23.22 1.71
C GLN A 43 -6.58 22.06 2.18
N LEU A 44 -5.90 20.98 2.57
CA LEU A 44 -6.54 19.79 3.13
C LEU A 44 -6.50 19.88 4.65
N SER A 45 -7.58 19.48 5.30
CA SER A 45 -7.64 19.36 6.77
C SER A 45 -6.61 18.34 7.26
N GLU A 46 -6.14 18.49 8.49
CA GLU A 46 -5.25 17.52 9.13
C GLU A 46 -5.84 16.10 9.00
N GLY A 47 -5.06 15.19 8.42
CA GLY A 47 -5.47 13.80 8.12
C GLY A 47 -5.84 13.52 6.67
N LEU A 48 -6.08 14.53 5.82
CA LEU A 48 -6.37 14.36 4.39
C LEU A 48 -5.18 14.68 3.47
N VAL A 49 -4.08 15.18 4.02
CA VAL A 49 -2.85 15.40 3.25
C VAL A 49 -2.22 14.04 2.94
N PRO A 50 -2.03 13.67 1.67
CA PRO A 50 -1.27 12.47 1.34
C PRO A 50 0.17 12.64 1.85
N ARG A 51 0.47 12.07 3.02
CA ARG A 51 1.82 12.04 3.57
C ARG A 51 2.61 10.94 2.85
N GLY A 52 3.24 11.27 1.73
CA GLY A 52 4.13 10.35 1.03
C GLY A 52 3.41 9.15 0.38
N ASP A 53 4.17 8.23 -0.16
CA ASP A 53 3.64 6.99 -0.73
C ASP A 53 3.32 6.00 0.40
N PHE A 54 2.06 5.97 0.82
CA PHE A 54 1.58 5.07 1.89
C PHE A 54 1.43 3.62 1.43
N ARG A 55 1.69 3.34 0.18
CA ARG A 55 1.57 2.00 -0.37
C ARG A 55 2.74 1.15 0.08
N LEU A 56 2.41 -0.04 0.52
CA LEU A 56 3.41 -1.08 0.74
C LEU A 56 3.78 -1.68 -0.61
N ALA A 57 5.08 -1.76 -0.87
CA ALA A 57 5.64 -2.42 -2.04
C ALA A 57 6.20 -3.80 -1.62
N HIS A 58 5.94 -4.82 -2.42
CA HIS A 58 6.55 -6.13 -2.24
C HIS A 58 8.02 -6.08 -2.65
N THR A 59 8.93 -6.48 -1.75
CA THR A 59 10.38 -6.43 -1.97
C THR A 59 11.06 -7.78 -1.80
N GLY A 60 10.42 -8.76 -1.17
CA GLY A 60 11.00 -10.09 -1.00
C GLY A 60 9.99 -11.14 -0.58
N LEU A 61 10.17 -12.35 -1.12
CA LEU A 61 9.44 -13.55 -0.77
C LEU A 61 10.44 -14.71 -0.64
N GLU A 62 10.48 -15.32 0.53
CA GLU A 62 11.25 -16.54 0.79
C GLU A 62 10.30 -17.66 1.19
N ILE A 63 10.43 -18.81 0.54
CA ILE A 63 9.62 -20.00 0.83
C ILE A 63 10.54 -21.16 1.12
N LYS A 64 10.31 -21.81 2.25
CA LYS A 64 11.01 -23.04 2.66
C LYS A 64 10.01 -24.17 2.79
N SER A 65 10.34 -25.33 2.22
CA SER A 65 9.52 -26.53 2.33
C SER A 65 10.35 -27.65 2.91
N ALA A 66 9.88 -28.22 4.02
CA ALA A 66 10.53 -29.35 4.67
C ALA A 66 9.49 -30.20 5.42
N GLY A 67 9.64 -31.52 5.42
CA GLY A 67 8.82 -32.43 6.22
C GLY A 67 7.31 -32.32 5.98
N GLY A 68 6.87 -32.04 4.75
CA GLY A 68 5.44 -31.86 4.43
C GLY A 68 4.84 -30.52 4.90
N ARG A 69 5.65 -29.62 5.41
CA ARG A 69 5.27 -28.26 5.81
C ARG A 69 5.90 -27.22 4.87
N VAL A 70 5.27 -26.07 4.79
CA VAL A 70 5.77 -24.89 4.08
C VAL A 70 5.77 -23.70 5.04
N SER A 71 6.86 -22.95 5.04
CA SER A 71 6.95 -21.64 5.70
C SER A 71 7.22 -20.57 4.65
N ALA A 72 6.57 -19.44 4.80
CA ALA A 72 6.72 -18.27 3.93
C ALA A 72 7.17 -17.06 4.76
N SER A 73 8.08 -16.27 4.20
CA SER A 73 8.50 -14.99 4.75
C SER A 73 8.32 -13.94 3.66
N VAL A 74 7.46 -12.96 3.91
CA VAL A 74 7.16 -11.86 2.98
C VAL A 74 7.71 -10.56 3.52
N THR A 75 8.51 -9.86 2.72
CA THR A 75 9.05 -8.55 3.06
C THR A 75 8.38 -7.47 2.22
N LEU A 76 7.85 -6.46 2.90
CA LEU A 76 7.22 -5.28 2.31
C LEU A 76 8.01 -4.05 2.69
N ALA A 77 8.08 -3.05 1.81
CA ALA A 77 8.72 -1.75 2.05
C ALA A 77 7.71 -0.61 1.98
N ARG A 78 7.93 0.42 2.79
CA ARG A 78 7.24 1.72 2.72
C ARG A 78 8.25 2.84 2.96
N GLY A 79 8.64 3.53 1.89
CA GLY A 79 9.76 4.45 1.93
C GLY A 79 11.06 3.73 2.28
N CYS A 80 11.73 4.13 3.36
CA CYS A 80 12.95 3.50 3.85
C CYS A 80 12.72 2.34 4.84
N ASP A 81 11.49 2.13 5.29
CA ASP A 81 11.16 1.12 6.29
C ASP A 81 10.79 -0.20 5.62
N THR A 82 11.19 -1.32 6.23
CA THR A 82 10.85 -2.67 5.79
C THR A 82 10.13 -3.44 6.89
N TYR A 83 9.16 -4.26 6.47
CA TYR A 83 8.30 -5.04 7.37
C TYR A 83 8.24 -6.47 6.86
N THR A 84 8.61 -7.42 7.69
CA THR A 84 8.61 -8.84 7.33
C THR A 84 7.54 -9.58 8.12
N GLY A 85 6.70 -10.33 7.43
CA GLY A 85 5.70 -11.22 8.03
C GLY A 85 6.03 -12.68 7.73
N HIS A 86 5.56 -13.57 8.59
CA HIS A 86 5.81 -15.02 8.49
C HIS A 86 4.50 -15.80 8.56
N GLY A 87 4.45 -16.90 7.82
CA GLY A 87 3.36 -17.86 7.85
C GLY A 87 3.91 -19.28 7.79
N GLU A 88 3.15 -20.24 8.31
CA GLU A 88 3.48 -21.65 8.25
C GLU A 88 2.23 -22.51 8.07
N SER A 89 2.29 -23.52 7.19
CA SER A 89 1.16 -24.43 6.94
C SER A 89 1.63 -25.79 6.43
N ALA A 90 0.68 -26.68 6.16
CA ALA A 90 0.95 -27.90 5.40
C ALA A 90 1.33 -27.54 3.94
N ASN A 91 2.22 -28.33 3.34
CA ASN A 91 2.66 -28.10 1.96
C ASN A 91 1.68 -28.71 0.94
N THR A 92 0.49 -28.11 0.84
CA THR A 92 -0.48 -28.38 -0.22
C THR A 92 -0.72 -27.11 -1.03
N PRO A 93 -1.14 -27.18 -2.30
CA PRO A 93 -1.31 -25.98 -3.15
C PRO A 93 -2.24 -24.92 -2.52
N PHE A 94 -3.32 -25.35 -1.89
CA PHE A 94 -4.26 -24.45 -1.20
C PHE A 94 -3.65 -23.85 0.07
N ALA A 95 -3.08 -24.68 0.94
CA ALA A 95 -2.49 -24.23 2.20
C ALA A 95 -1.25 -23.37 1.97
N ARG A 96 -0.44 -23.66 0.94
CA ARG A 96 0.71 -22.85 0.55
C ARG A 96 0.28 -21.44 0.15
N ARG A 97 -0.75 -21.29 -0.70
CA ARG A 97 -1.28 -19.97 -1.09
C ARG A 97 -1.77 -19.19 0.14
N ARG A 98 -2.51 -19.86 1.02
CA ARG A 98 -2.97 -19.27 2.29
C ARG A 98 -1.80 -18.84 3.17
N CYS A 99 -0.78 -19.68 3.34
CA CYS A 99 0.43 -19.40 4.11
C CYS A 99 1.14 -18.13 3.62
N VAL A 100 1.34 -17.99 2.31
CA VAL A 100 1.96 -16.81 1.71
C VAL A 100 1.10 -15.55 1.93
N SER A 101 -0.22 -15.66 1.77
CA SER A 101 -1.15 -14.55 2.00
C SER A 101 -1.20 -14.13 3.46
N GLU A 102 -1.16 -15.06 4.40
CA GLU A 102 -1.07 -14.79 5.85
C GLU A 102 0.27 -14.12 6.20
N ALA A 103 1.39 -14.57 5.61
CA ALA A 103 2.68 -13.92 5.78
C ALA A 103 2.67 -12.47 5.25
N ALA A 104 2.08 -12.24 4.07
CA ALA A 104 1.93 -10.88 3.53
C ALA A 104 1.08 -10.00 4.46
N LEU A 105 -0.03 -10.52 4.97
CA LEU A 105 -0.92 -9.78 5.86
C LEU A 105 -0.28 -9.50 7.23
N ALA A 106 0.54 -10.42 7.74
CA ALA A 106 1.33 -10.19 8.95
C ALA A 106 2.33 -9.04 8.77
N ALA A 107 2.98 -8.93 7.59
CA ALA A 107 3.84 -7.79 7.27
C ALA A 107 3.05 -6.48 7.18
N VAL A 108 1.85 -6.50 6.58
CA VAL A 108 0.91 -5.35 6.52
C VAL A 108 0.53 -4.89 7.92
N ASN A 109 0.13 -5.79 8.82
CA ASN A 109 -0.25 -5.47 10.19
C ASN A 109 0.94 -4.89 10.98
N ARG A 110 2.15 -5.39 10.76
CA ARG A 110 3.37 -4.77 11.33
C ARG A 110 3.58 -3.35 10.84
N ALA A 111 3.38 -3.10 9.54
CA ALA A 111 3.48 -1.76 8.98
C ALA A 111 2.40 -0.79 9.50
N ALA A 112 1.24 -1.32 9.88
CA ALA A 112 0.16 -0.56 10.52
C ALA A 112 0.39 -0.33 12.02
N GLY A 113 1.33 -1.04 12.65
CA GLY A 113 1.62 -0.97 14.09
C GLY A 113 0.62 -1.71 14.98
N GLU A 114 -0.39 -2.33 14.41
CA GLU A 114 -1.40 -3.12 15.11
C GLU A 114 -2.07 -4.13 14.16
N THR A 115 -2.78 -5.10 14.71
CA THR A 115 -3.56 -6.05 13.91
C THR A 115 -4.84 -5.38 13.40
N CYS A 116 -4.76 -4.80 12.20
CA CYS A 116 -5.88 -4.12 11.54
C CYS A 116 -6.66 -5.00 10.59
N PHE A 117 -6.04 -6.08 10.10
CA PHE A 117 -6.57 -6.89 9.02
C PHE A 117 -6.42 -8.38 9.31
N GLU A 118 -7.41 -9.16 8.86
CA GLU A 118 -7.45 -10.62 8.96
C GLU A 118 -7.78 -11.23 7.59
N LEU A 119 -7.12 -12.32 7.22
CA LEU A 119 -7.39 -13.04 5.99
C LEU A 119 -8.66 -13.88 6.13
N ALA A 120 -9.70 -13.54 5.40
CA ALA A 120 -10.93 -14.33 5.36
C ALA A 120 -10.76 -15.54 4.42
N SER A 121 -10.33 -15.30 3.17
CA SER A 121 -10.11 -16.35 2.19
C SER A 121 -9.10 -15.91 1.13
N VAL A 122 -8.47 -16.88 0.48
CA VAL A 122 -7.69 -16.68 -0.74
C VAL A 122 -7.88 -17.86 -1.67
N ASP A 123 -8.17 -17.60 -2.94
CA ASP A 123 -8.37 -18.64 -3.92
C ASP A 123 -7.86 -18.25 -5.30
N ALA A 124 -7.65 -19.26 -6.16
CA ALA A 124 -7.35 -19.05 -7.56
C ALA A 124 -8.63 -19.31 -8.39
N VAL A 125 -8.98 -18.36 -9.23
CA VAL A 125 -10.14 -18.42 -10.11
C VAL A 125 -9.70 -18.18 -11.55
N THR A 126 -10.50 -18.64 -12.50
CA THR A 126 -10.27 -18.36 -13.91
C THR A 126 -11.31 -17.37 -14.40
N LEU A 127 -10.87 -16.27 -14.98
CA LEU A 127 -11.72 -15.24 -15.59
C LEU A 127 -11.27 -15.03 -17.03
N ALA A 128 -12.18 -15.25 -17.98
CA ALA A 128 -11.91 -15.12 -19.41
C ALA A 128 -10.65 -15.89 -19.87
N GLY A 129 -10.42 -17.09 -19.33
CA GLY A 129 -9.26 -17.93 -19.64
C GLY A 129 -7.96 -17.53 -18.91
N GLN A 130 -7.98 -16.46 -18.11
CA GLN A 130 -6.85 -16.00 -17.33
C GLN A 130 -6.98 -16.46 -15.88
N GLY A 131 -5.90 -17.03 -15.32
CA GLY A 131 -5.82 -17.35 -13.90
C GLY A 131 -5.64 -16.08 -13.07
N ILE A 132 -6.40 -15.96 -11.99
CA ILE A 132 -6.36 -14.83 -11.08
C ILE A 132 -6.38 -15.35 -9.63
N VAL A 133 -5.49 -14.85 -8.79
CA VAL A 133 -5.59 -15.03 -7.34
C VAL A 133 -6.45 -13.91 -6.77
N VAL A 134 -7.43 -14.29 -5.96
CA VAL A 134 -8.34 -13.37 -5.28
C VAL A 134 -8.20 -13.56 -3.77
N ALA A 135 -7.92 -12.48 -3.05
CA ALA A 135 -7.86 -12.45 -1.59
C ALA A 135 -9.00 -11.63 -1.02
N GLN A 136 -9.70 -12.20 -0.04
CA GLN A 136 -10.67 -11.50 0.78
C GLN A 136 -10.08 -11.25 2.16
N VAL A 137 -10.08 -9.99 2.58
CA VAL A 137 -9.51 -9.52 3.83
C VAL A 137 -10.57 -8.80 4.64
N TYR A 138 -10.63 -9.07 5.93
CA TYR A 138 -11.45 -8.32 6.88
C TYR A 138 -10.65 -7.14 7.45
N SER A 139 -11.24 -5.96 7.43
CA SER A 139 -10.77 -4.81 8.20
C SER A 139 -11.40 -4.88 9.60
N LEU A 140 -10.56 -5.09 10.62
CA LEU A 140 -11.02 -5.25 12.01
C LEU A 140 -11.48 -3.94 12.64
N ARG A 141 -11.11 -2.79 12.06
CA ARG A 141 -11.48 -1.47 12.57
C ARG A 141 -12.93 -1.09 12.25
N ASP A 142 -13.41 -1.43 11.08
CA ASP A 142 -14.72 -1.00 10.57
C ASP A 142 -15.59 -2.19 10.10
N GLY A 143 -15.13 -3.42 10.29
CA GLY A 143 -15.86 -4.63 9.92
C GLY A 143 -16.06 -4.83 8.41
N GLN A 144 -15.37 -4.04 7.57
CA GLN A 144 -15.54 -4.12 6.12
C GLN A 144 -14.77 -5.30 5.53
N ARG A 145 -15.35 -5.88 4.48
CA ARG A 145 -14.70 -6.87 3.63
C ARG A 145 -14.01 -6.16 2.47
N LEU A 146 -12.72 -6.42 2.34
CA LEU A 146 -11.89 -5.90 1.26
C LEU A 146 -11.59 -7.03 0.30
N LEU A 147 -11.63 -6.75 -0.99
CA LEU A 147 -11.30 -7.71 -2.04
C LEU A 147 -10.12 -7.18 -2.84
N GLY A 148 -9.13 -8.03 -3.05
CA GLY A 148 -8.00 -7.75 -3.90
C GLY A 148 -7.71 -8.90 -4.83
N SER A 149 -7.13 -8.61 -5.98
CA SER A 149 -6.81 -9.61 -7.00
C SER A 149 -5.47 -9.31 -7.66
N ALA A 150 -4.85 -10.39 -8.17
CA ALA A 150 -3.66 -10.33 -9.00
C ALA A 150 -3.69 -11.44 -10.04
N PHE A 151 -3.14 -11.18 -11.22
CA PHE A 151 -3.03 -12.21 -12.24
C PHE A 151 -2.08 -13.32 -11.79
N LEU A 152 -2.51 -14.55 -12.05
CA LEU A 152 -1.69 -15.74 -11.87
C LEU A 152 -0.77 -15.86 -13.09
N ASN A 153 0.31 -15.11 -13.06
CA ASN A 153 1.35 -15.20 -14.09
C ASN A 153 2.21 -16.48 -13.86
N GLU A 154 3.51 -16.40 -14.05
CA GLU A 154 4.42 -17.54 -13.87
C GLU A 154 4.63 -17.92 -12.39
N ASP A 155 4.43 -16.98 -11.45
CA ASP A 155 4.64 -17.19 -10.01
C ASP A 155 3.36 -17.01 -9.20
N PRO A 156 2.70 -18.13 -8.82
CA PRO A 156 1.48 -18.10 -8.03
C PRO A 156 1.67 -17.57 -6.60
N ASP A 157 2.86 -17.66 -6.03
CA ASP A 157 3.14 -17.20 -4.68
C ASP A 157 3.24 -15.66 -4.66
N ASN A 158 3.90 -15.06 -5.65
CA ASN A 158 3.88 -13.60 -5.83
C ASN A 158 2.47 -13.06 -6.11
N ALA A 159 1.67 -13.77 -6.89
CA ALA A 159 0.28 -13.40 -7.13
C ALA A 159 -0.55 -13.38 -5.83
N ALA A 160 -0.29 -14.31 -4.90
CA ALA A 160 -0.94 -14.32 -3.59
C ALA A 160 -0.56 -13.08 -2.75
N VAL A 161 0.72 -12.68 -2.71
CA VAL A 161 1.15 -11.44 -2.05
C VAL A 161 0.47 -10.21 -2.67
N HIS A 162 0.50 -10.10 -4.00
CA HIS A 162 -0.08 -8.96 -4.71
C HIS A 162 -1.60 -8.87 -4.55
N SER A 163 -2.32 -9.99 -4.45
CA SER A 163 -3.77 -9.99 -4.20
C SER A 163 -4.10 -9.41 -2.81
N VAL A 164 -3.31 -9.73 -1.78
CA VAL A 164 -3.43 -9.13 -0.43
C VAL A 164 -3.14 -7.63 -0.49
N LEU A 165 -2.03 -7.22 -1.09
CA LEU A 165 -1.68 -5.80 -1.20
C LEU A 165 -2.72 -5.00 -1.99
N SER A 166 -3.29 -5.58 -3.04
CA SER A 166 -4.38 -4.99 -3.81
C SER A 166 -5.62 -4.72 -2.94
N ALA A 167 -5.94 -5.62 -1.99
CA ALA A 167 -7.04 -5.45 -1.06
C ALA A 167 -6.80 -4.30 -0.06
N VAL A 168 -5.59 -4.19 0.51
CA VAL A 168 -5.36 -3.38 1.71
C VAL A 168 -4.67 -2.04 1.45
N ASN A 169 -3.87 -1.88 0.38
CA ASN A 169 -3.06 -0.68 0.15
C ASN A 169 -3.89 0.61 0.08
N ARG A 170 -5.08 0.55 -0.50
CA ARG A 170 -5.99 1.69 -0.55
C ARG A 170 -6.47 2.11 0.85
N ARG A 171 -6.66 1.14 1.75
CA ARG A 171 -7.11 1.39 3.13
C ARG A 171 -5.97 1.90 4.00
N LEU A 172 -4.78 1.37 3.84
CA LEU A 172 -3.59 1.82 4.58
C LEU A 172 -3.29 3.31 4.38
N SER A 173 -3.57 3.85 3.20
CA SER A 173 -3.36 5.28 2.91
C SER A 173 -4.30 6.22 3.72
N VAL A 174 -5.40 5.70 4.23
CA VAL A 174 -6.40 6.46 5.01
C VAL A 174 -6.23 6.24 6.52
N LEU A 175 -5.48 5.21 6.93
CA LEU A 175 -5.23 4.96 8.34
C LEU A 175 -4.22 5.97 8.90
N PRO A 176 -4.51 6.61 10.06
CA PRO A 176 -3.53 7.46 10.71
C PRO A 176 -2.28 6.62 11.02
N PRO A 177 -1.07 7.22 10.95
CA PRO A 177 0.16 6.54 11.32
C PRO A 177 0.04 6.03 12.75
N ALA A 178 0.54 4.81 13.00
CA ALA A 178 0.62 4.29 14.36
C ALA A 178 1.35 5.31 15.24
N LYS A 179 0.70 5.72 16.33
CA LYS A 179 1.38 6.56 17.32
C LYS A 179 2.47 5.70 17.94
N PHE A 180 3.72 5.97 17.60
CA PHE A 180 4.85 5.42 18.32
C PHE A 180 4.69 5.82 19.80
N ARG A 181 4.52 4.85 20.69
CA ARG A 181 4.71 4.98 22.13
C ARG A 181 6.13 4.65 22.47
#